data_4413dc8896646d7b6b3a3386d002ee0d
#
_entry.id   4413dc8896646d7b6b3a3386d002ee0d
#
_cell.length_a   1.000
_cell.length_b   1.000
_cell.length_c   1.000
_cell.angle_alpha   90.00
_cell.angle_beta   90.00
_cell.angle_gamma   90.00
#
_symmetry.space_group_name_H-M   'P 1'
#
loop_
_entity.id
_entity.type
_entity.pdbx_description
1 polymer ?
#
loop_
_entity_poly.entity_id
_entity_poly.type
_entity_poly.pdbx_seq_one_letter_code
_entity_poly.pdbx_strand_id
1 'polypeptide(L)'
;MRQSDFAFANDVRAAVELRTPRTSSMILLSTLALIVVALIWANFAILDEVKRGNGRVIPTQQMQVLQSLEGGIVGAILVKEGDIVSKGQTVMRIEDIKFASELGEIRERRYATAARVARLEAESAGKSTLEFPPELEKAAPAAVAAEQSLFQARARKLAQDIDVIVQQSTQRRSELEEYKATSVKLTNTLKLLQRELDLTQKLYNQKVVPEIELLRIQRQATDMQGQLDVAKASMAKAEAGIQEAESRLQNAKATLRAQADEDLAKSRGDLAVLEENIKSAKDRVFRAEMKSDRKSTRLNSSHSQIS
;
A
#
# COMPACT_ATOMS: atom_id res chain seq x y z
N MET A 1 -9.78 -67.28 -111.18
CA MET A 1 -10.79 -67.93 -112.05
C MET A 1 -11.67 -68.83 -111.25
N ARG A 2 -12.97 -68.61 -111.41
CA ARG A 2 -14.12 -69.47 -110.99
C ARG A 2 -14.65 -69.09 -109.56
N GLN A 3 -15.60 -68.24 -109.55
CA GLN A 3 -17.07 -68.46 -109.55
C GLN A 3 -17.46 -69.73 -108.84
N SER A 4 -17.83 -69.57 -107.53
CA SER A 4 -18.79 -70.39 -106.83
C SER A 4 -18.92 -70.11 -105.32
N ASP A 5 -18.88 -68.84 -104.90
CA ASP A 5 -18.91 -68.62 -103.43
C ASP A 5 -20.16 -67.88 -102.96
N PHE A 6 -21.30 -67.98 -103.74
CA PHE A 6 -22.57 -67.31 -103.34
C PHE A 6 -23.68 -68.33 -102.98
N ALA A 7 -23.34 -69.43 -102.38
CA ALA A 7 -24.36 -70.45 -102.03
C ALA A 7 -24.58 -70.63 -100.52
N PHE A 8 -24.29 -69.67 -99.66
CA PHE A 8 -24.40 -69.89 -98.20
C PHE A 8 -25.30 -68.92 -97.47
N ALA A 9 -26.16 -68.30 -98.19
CA ALA A 9 -27.03 -67.24 -97.51
C ALA A 9 -28.39 -67.68 -97.00
N ASN A 10 -28.89 -68.91 -97.26
CA ASN A 10 -30.30 -69.25 -96.91
C ASN A 10 -30.51 -70.71 -96.47
N ASP A 11 -29.78 -71.26 -95.51
CA ASP A 11 -30.29 -72.51 -94.95
C ASP A 11 -30.15 -72.53 -93.40
N VAL A 12 -31.21 -72.06 -92.76
CA VAL A 12 -31.40 -72.04 -91.29
C VAL A 12 -31.39 -73.49 -90.72
N ARG A 13 -31.60 -74.44 -91.58
CA ARG A 13 -31.56 -75.86 -91.18
C ARG A 13 -30.16 -76.48 -91.07
N ALA A 14 -29.18 -75.88 -91.69
CA ALA A 14 -27.78 -76.32 -91.57
C ALA A 14 -27.07 -75.92 -90.22
N ALA A 15 -27.63 -74.89 -89.56
CA ALA A 15 -27.09 -74.37 -88.29
C ALA A 15 -27.51 -75.23 -87.04
N VAL A 16 -28.47 -76.14 -87.16
CA VAL A 16 -28.95 -76.92 -86.05
C VAL A 16 -28.24 -78.27 -85.90
N GLU A 17 -27.48 -78.64 -86.89
CA GLU A 17 -26.82 -79.97 -86.89
C GLU A 17 -25.29 -79.98 -86.64
N LEU A 18 -24.82 -78.86 -86.18
CA LEU A 18 -23.47 -78.81 -85.63
C LEU A 18 -23.51 -79.42 -84.17
N ARG A 19 -23.49 -80.71 -84.09
CA ARG A 19 -23.13 -81.42 -82.84
C ARG A 19 -21.78 -80.84 -82.41
N THR A 20 -21.79 -80.02 -81.33
CA THR A 20 -20.59 -79.56 -80.65
C THR A 20 -19.73 -80.81 -80.31
N PRO A 21 -18.49 -80.90 -80.77
CA PRO A 21 -17.65 -82.08 -80.48
C PRO A 21 -17.58 -82.17 -78.94
N ARG A 22 -17.74 -83.38 -78.41
CA ARG A 22 -17.67 -83.71 -76.98
C ARG A 22 -16.48 -83.06 -76.30
N THR A 23 -15.44 -82.75 -77.00
CA THR A 23 -14.22 -82.05 -76.54
C THR A 23 -14.50 -80.55 -76.19
N SER A 24 -15.32 -79.81 -76.92
CA SER A 24 -15.68 -78.43 -76.64
C SER A 24 -16.52 -78.31 -75.40
N SER A 25 -17.46 -79.22 -75.21
CA SER A 25 -18.29 -79.28 -74.00
C SER A 25 -17.46 -79.68 -72.75
N MET A 26 -16.44 -80.56 -72.91
CA MET A 26 -15.51 -80.86 -71.80
C MET A 26 -14.63 -79.68 -71.42
N ILE A 27 -14.19 -78.87 -72.37
CA ILE A 27 -13.39 -77.68 -72.10
C ILE A 27 -14.25 -76.65 -71.36
N LEU A 28 -15.50 -76.44 -71.78
CA LEU A 28 -16.44 -75.52 -71.15
C LEU A 28 -16.79 -75.95 -69.71
N LEU A 29 -16.96 -77.30 -69.51
CA LEU A 29 -17.24 -77.83 -68.17
C LEU A 29 -16.03 -77.75 -67.23
N SER A 30 -14.81 -78.01 -67.83
CA SER A 30 -13.58 -77.90 -67.03
C SER A 30 -13.26 -76.46 -66.64
N THR A 31 -13.46 -75.48 -67.54
CA THR A 31 -13.29 -74.06 -67.21
C THR A 31 -14.33 -73.54 -66.18
N LEU A 32 -15.59 -74.03 -66.30
CA LEU A 32 -16.60 -73.69 -65.32
C LEU A 32 -16.26 -74.30 -63.94
N ALA A 33 -15.82 -75.59 -63.96
CA ALA A 33 -15.37 -76.22 -62.72
C ALA A 33 -14.19 -75.51 -62.07
N LEU A 34 -13.23 -75.06 -62.90
CA LEU A 34 -12.07 -74.32 -62.39
C LEU A 34 -12.48 -72.94 -61.78
N ILE A 35 -13.43 -72.28 -62.43
CA ILE A 35 -14.00 -70.98 -61.85
C ILE A 35 -14.72 -71.25 -60.55
N VAL A 36 -15.53 -72.31 -60.48
CA VAL A 36 -16.24 -72.69 -59.24
C VAL A 36 -15.24 -73.04 -58.12
N VAL A 37 -14.21 -73.83 -58.43
CA VAL A 37 -13.16 -74.09 -57.46
C VAL A 37 -12.42 -72.87 -57.03
N ALA A 38 -12.10 -71.90 -57.94
CA ALA A 38 -11.48 -70.66 -57.64
C ALA A 38 -12.32 -69.78 -56.76
N LEU A 39 -13.65 -69.75 -56.99
CA LEU A 39 -14.61 -68.99 -56.15
C LEU A 39 -14.73 -69.60 -54.73
N ILE A 40 -14.77 -70.96 -54.68
CA ILE A 40 -14.79 -71.59 -53.37
C ILE A 40 -13.48 -71.39 -52.63
N TRP A 41 -12.34 -71.45 -53.32
CA TRP A 41 -11.02 -71.16 -52.72
C TRP A 41 -10.94 -69.65 -52.24
N ALA A 42 -11.44 -68.71 -53.04
CA ALA A 42 -11.45 -67.31 -52.69
C ALA A 42 -12.31 -67.00 -51.44
N ASN A 43 -13.40 -67.80 -51.25
CA ASN A 43 -14.24 -67.67 -50.07
C ASN A 43 -13.54 -68.16 -48.78
N PHE A 44 -12.67 -69.12 -48.89
CA PHE A 44 -11.88 -69.69 -47.78
C PHE A 44 -10.48 -69.05 -47.67
N ALA A 45 -10.06 -68.25 -48.63
CA ALA A 45 -8.74 -67.59 -48.60
C ALA A 45 -8.72 -66.50 -47.57
N ILE A 46 -8.00 -66.69 -46.48
CA ILE A 46 -7.71 -65.69 -45.46
C ILE A 46 -6.59 -64.78 -45.97
N LEU A 47 -6.90 -63.53 -46.30
CA LEU A 47 -5.87 -62.58 -46.65
C LEU A 47 -5.47 -61.82 -45.37
N ASP A 48 -4.21 -62.00 -45.00
CA ASP A 48 -3.62 -61.18 -43.94
C ASP A 48 -3.36 -59.77 -44.46
N GLU A 49 -4.23 -58.79 -44.07
CA GLU A 49 -4.03 -57.40 -44.40
C GLU A 49 -3.07 -56.75 -43.36
N VAL A 50 -1.80 -56.64 -43.65
CA VAL A 50 -0.82 -55.97 -42.79
C VAL A 50 -0.86 -54.47 -43.09
N LYS A 51 -1.52 -53.72 -42.20
CA LYS A 51 -1.49 -52.25 -42.19
C LYS A 51 -0.23 -51.79 -41.49
N ARG A 52 0.76 -51.30 -42.20
CA ARG A 52 1.96 -50.63 -41.64
C ARG A 52 1.68 -49.15 -41.48
N GLY A 53 1.58 -48.69 -40.24
CA GLY A 53 1.55 -47.28 -39.91
C GLY A 53 2.87 -46.84 -39.29
N ASN A 54 3.44 -45.73 -39.72
CA ASN A 54 4.54 -45.07 -39.01
C ASN A 54 3.94 -44.27 -37.86
N GLY A 55 4.02 -44.78 -36.62
CA GLY A 55 3.60 -44.10 -35.40
C GLY A 55 4.79 -43.52 -34.67
N ARG A 56 4.70 -42.27 -34.26
CA ARG A 56 5.63 -41.64 -33.32
C ARG A 56 4.98 -41.65 -31.94
N VAL A 57 5.66 -42.25 -30.95
CA VAL A 57 5.20 -42.14 -29.56
C VAL A 57 5.38 -40.71 -29.08
N ILE A 58 4.28 -40.01 -28.89
CA ILE A 58 4.29 -38.69 -28.29
C ILE A 58 3.92 -38.84 -26.80
N PRO A 59 4.56 -38.11 -25.90
CA PRO A 59 4.18 -38.09 -24.49
C PRO A 59 2.72 -37.65 -24.36
N THR A 60 1.97 -38.25 -23.45
CA THR A 60 0.55 -37.95 -23.19
C THR A 60 0.35 -36.54 -22.60
N GLN A 61 1.44 -35.94 -22.11
CA GLN A 61 1.46 -34.60 -21.55
C GLN A 61 2.53 -33.78 -22.25
N GLN A 62 2.22 -32.51 -22.54
CA GLN A 62 3.18 -31.56 -23.09
C GLN A 62 4.31 -31.33 -22.09
N MET A 63 5.53 -31.24 -22.57
CA MET A 63 6.70 -30.84 -21.79
C MET A 63 6.48 -29.47 -21.20
N GLN A 64 6.57 -29.36 -19.87
CA GLN A 64 6.39 -28.10 -19.15
C GLN A 64 7.77 -27.49 -18.89
N VAL A 65 7.94 -26.25 -19.33
CA VAL A 65 9.15 -25.48 -19.07
C VAL A 65 8.95 -24.71 -17.77
N LEU A 66 9.75 -25.02 -16.77
CA LEU A 66 9.85 -24.21 -15.53
C LEU A 66 10.85 -23.09 -15.79
N GLN A 67 10.34 -21.86 -15.82
CA GLN A 67 11.14 -20.67 -16.02
C GLN A 67 11.04 -19.76 -14.81
N SER A 68 12.17 -19.24 -14.33
CA SER A 68 12.17 -18.20 -13.30
C SER A 68 11.67 -16.88 -13.88
N LEU A 69 10.76 -16.24 -13.18
CA LEU A 69 10.23 -14.93 -13.56
C LEU A 69 11.22 -13.79 -13.27
N GLU A 70 11.98 -13.94 -12.19
CA GLU A 70 12.85 -12.89 -11.66
C GLU A 70 14.33 -13.07 -12.08
N GLY A 71 14.71 -14.28 -12.58
CA GLY A 71 16.10 -14.64 -12.82
C GLY A 71 16.88 -14.86 -11.51
N GLY A 72 18.18 -14.96 -11.58
CA GLY A 72 19.05 -15.08 -10.41
C GLY A 72 20.09 -16.17 -10.52
N ILE A 73 20.94 -16.34 -9.51
CA ILE A 73 21.99 -17.35 -9.45
C ILE A 73 21.39 -18.66 -8.92
N VAL A 74 21.64 -19.78 -9.60
CA VAL A 74 21.19 -21.09 -9.12
C VAL A 74 22.02 -21.48 -7.91
N GLY A 75 21.40 -21.49 -6.72
CA GLY A 75 22.05 -21.88 -5.49
C GLY A 75 22.10 -23.39 -5.30
N ALA A 76 20.99 -24.08 -5.57
CA ALA A 76 20.94 -25.53 -5.45
C ALA A 76 19.88 -26.15 -6.38
N ILE A 77 20.24 -27.24 -7.04
CA ILE A 77 19.32 -28.11 -7.78
C ILE A 77 19.04 -29.31 -6.86
N LEU A 78 17.77 -29.46 -6.44
CA LEU A 78 17.38 -30.46 -5.43
C LEU A 78 16.92 -31.81 -6.03
N VAL A 79 16.88 -31.88 -7.36
CA VAL A 79 16.39 -33.08 -8.09
C VAL A 79 17.33 -33.39 -9.24
N LYS A 80 17.41 -34.67 -9.59
CA LYS A 80 18.23 -35.16 -10.70
C LYS A 80 17.37 -35.51 -11.91
N GLU A 81 18.00 -35.60 -13.07
CA GLU A 81 17.34 -36.12 -14.28
C GLU A 81 16.80 -37.54 -14.05
N GLY A 82 15.55 -37.74 -14.38
CA GLY A 82 14.85 -39.01 -14.18
C GLY A 82 14.05 -39.12 -12.89
N ASP A 83 14.20 -38.19 -11.96
CA ASP A 83 13.47 -38.20 -10.70
C ASP A 83 11.96 -37.91 -10.90
N ILE A 84 11.16 -38.53 -10.06
CA ILE A 84 9.71 -38.30 -10.00
C ILE A 84 9.47 -37.20 -8.99
N VAL A 85 8.90 -36.05 -9.45
CA VAL A 85 8.57 -34.91 -8.59
C VAL A 85 7.07 -34.88 -8.30
N SER A 86 6.72 -34.55 -7.07
CA SER A 86 5.34 -34.30 -6.64
C SER A 86 4.93 -32.85 -6.89
N LYS A 87 3.62 -32.63 -7.04
CA LYS A 87 3.11 -31.25 -7.14
C LYS A 87 3.50 -30.44 -5.91
N GLY A 88 4.06 -29.25 -6.11
CA GLY A 88 4.52 -28.36 -5.04
C GLY A 88 5.91 -28.70 -4.48
N GLN A 89 6.57 -29.74 -4.98
CA GLN A 89 7.93 -30.06 -4.57
C GLN A 89 8.92 -29.04 -5.14
N THR A 90 9.81 -28.53 -4.29
CA THR A 90 10.88 -27.60 -4.71
C THR A 90 11.89 -28.38 -5.57
N VAL A 91 12.08 -27.94 -6.79
CA VAL A 91 12.97 -28.52 -7.79
C VAL A 91 14.33 -27.85 -7.79
N MET A 92 14.32 -26.54 -7.68
CA MET A 92 15.51 -25.70 -7.70
C MET A 92 15.32 -24.51 -6.77
N ARG A 93 16.37 -24.10 -6.11
CA ARG A 93 16.43 -22.88 -5.32
C ARG A 93 17.35 -21.88 -5.99
N ILE A 94 16.82 -20.72 -6.27
CA ILE A 94 17.60 -19.58 -6.74
C ILE A 94 18.09 -18.85 -5.50
N GLU A 95 19.39 -18.73 -5.33
CA GLU A 95 20.00 -17.98 -4.26
C GLU A 95 20.06 -16.51 -4.68
N ASP A 96 19.15 -15.71 -4.15
CA ASP A 96 19.18 -14.27 -4.39
C ASP A 96 19.27 -13.52 -3.06
N ILE A 97 20.50 -13.30 -2.63
CA ILE A 97 20.85 -12.47 -1.46
C ILE A 97 20.23 -11.07 -1.61
N LYS A 98 20.05 -10.60 -2.85
CA LYS A 98 19.49 -9.28 -3.15
C LYS A 98 18.02 -9.16 -2.70
N PHE A 99 17.16 -10.14 -3.00
CA PHE A 99 15.73 -10.09 -2.60
C PHE A 99 15.56 -10.23 -1.10
N ALA A 100 16.38 -11.07 -0.45
CA ALA A 100 16.37 -11.20 1.00
C ALA A 100 16.81 -9.89 1.68
N SER A 101 17.86 -9.25 1.15
CA SER A 101 18.35 -7.95 1.63
C SER A 101 17.35 -6.83 1.41
N GLU A 102 16.72 -6.77 0.23
CA GLU A 102 15.66 -5.80 -0.09
C GLU A 102 14.47 -5.94 0.87
N LEU A 103 14.01 -7.17 1.12
CA LEU A 103 12.95 -7.44 2.09
C LEU A 103 13.36 -7.00 3.50
N GLY A 104 14.61 -7.24 3.90
CA GLY A 104 15.19 -6.79 5.16
C GLY A 104 15.15 -5.26 5.27
N GLU A 105 15.63 -4.56 4.25
CA GLU A 105 15.64 -3.09 4.22
C GLU A 105 14.21 -2.49 4.30
N ILE A 106 13.25 -3.04 3.55
CA ILE A 106 11.86 -2.57 3.60
C ILE A 106 11.25 -2.81 4.99
N ARG A 107 11.58 -3.94 5.65
CA ARG A 107 11.12 -4.23 7.02
C ARG A 107 11.66 -3.22 8.02
N GLU A 108 12.96 -2.91 7.96
CA GLU A 108 13.56 -1.92 8.84
C GLU A 108 12.96 -0.54 8.65
N ARG A 109 12.74 -0.11 7.40
CA ARG A 109 12.02 1.14 7.09
C ARG A 109 10.60 1.14 7.63
N ARG A 110 9.87 0.03 7.50
CA ARG A 110 8.53 -0.11 8.08
C ARG A 110 8.53 0.04 9.58
N TYR A 111 9.48 -0.59 10.29
CA TYR A 111 9.57 -0.47 11.74
C TYR A 111 9.89 0.96 12.18
N ALA A 112 10.83 1.62 11.51
CA ALA A 112 11.14 3.02 11.79
C ALA A 112 9.92 3.93 11.55
N THR A 113 9.18 3.71 10.45
CA THR A 113 7.96 4.47 10.15
C THR A 113 6.85 4.18 11.15
N ALA A 114 6.69 2.92 11.58
CA ALA A 114 5.70 2.54 12.61
C ALA A 114 6.02 3.17 13.97
N ALA A 115 7.30 3.25 14.36
CA ALA A 115 7.71 3.95 15.58
C ALA A 115 7.40 5.47 15.49
N ARG A 116 7.64 6.08 14.34
CA ARG A 116 7.27 7.48 14.07
C ARG A 116 5.76 7.70 14.16
N VAL A 117 4.95 6.82 13.59
CA VAL A 117 3.48 6.88 13.67
C VAL A 117 3.03 6.84 15.14
N ALA A 118 3.55 5.92 15.94
CA ALA A 118 3.20 5.83 17.37
C ALA A 118 3.53 7.12 18.14
N ARG A 119 4.71 7.73 17.89
CA ARG A 119 5.06 9.04 18.47
C ARG A 119 4.10 10.14 18.03
N LEU A 120 3.83 10.25 16.74
CA LEU A 120 2.96 11.28 16.20
C LEU A 120 1.52 11.13 16.69
N GLU A 121 1.02 9.92 16.88
CA GLU A 121 -0.28 9.65 17.50
C GLU A 121 -0.32 10.13 18.96
N ALA A 122 0.75 9.96 19.71
CA ALA A 122 0.84 10.45 21.08
C ALA A 122 0.90 11.99 21.12
N GLU A 123 1.68 12.62 20.24
CA GLU A 123 1.78 14.08 20.10
C GLU A 123 0.45 14.72 19.68
N SER A 124 -0.20 14.16 18.66
CA SER A 124 -1.52 14.61 18.17
C SER A 124 -2.61 14.52 19.26
N ALA A 125 -2.63 13.39 19.98
CA ALA A 125 -3.53 13.21 21.11
C ALA A 125 -3.17 14.05 22.34
N GLY A 126 -2.00 14.69 22.35
CA GLY A 126 -1.50 15.47 23.49
C GLY A 126 -1.20 14.62 24.72
N LYS A 127 -0.79 13.36 24.52
CA LYS A 127 -0.40 12.46 25.61
C LYS A 127 0.94 12.89 26.22
N SER A 128 1.08 12.69 27.53
CA SER A 128 2.35 12.93 28.23
C SER A 128 3.30 11.75 28.20
N THR A 129 2.80 10.56 27.89
CA THR A 129 3.56 9.31 27.81
C THR A 129 3.46 8.72 26.41
N LEU A 130 4.55 8.13 25.95
CA LEU A 130 4.65 7.44 24.66
C LEU A 130 4.77 5.95 24.95
N GLU A 131 3.85 5.17 24.38
CA GLU A 131 3.84 3.72 24.48
C GLU A 131 3.99 3.12 23.09
N PHE A 132 4.83 2.11 22.99
CA PHE A 132 5.04 1.39 21.74
C PHE A 132 4.44 -0.02 21.80
N PRO A 133 3.97 -0.57 20.68
CA PRO A 133 3.59 -1.98 20.62
C PRO A 133 4.78 -2.88 21.00
N PRO A 134 4.58 -3.92 21.82
CA PRO A 134 5.67 -4.78 22.31
C PRO A 134 6.40 -5.54 21.19
N GLU A 135 5.76 -5.75 20.06
CA GLU A 135 6.38 -6.31 18.86
C GLU A 135 7.43 -5.35 18.26
N LEU A 136 7.14 -4.06 18.28
CA LEU A 136 8.00 -3.03 17.72
C LEU A 136 9.24 -2.80 18.61
N GLU A 137 9.06 -2.83 19.93
CA GLU A 137 10.17 -2.73 20.89
C GLU A 137 11.19 -3.84 20.72
N LYS A 138 10.72 -5.07 20.43
CA LYS A 138 11.60 -6.21 20.19
C LYS A 138 12.26 -6.19 18.82
N ALA A 139 11.51 -5.77 17.80
CA ALA A 139 11.98 -5.83 16.41
C ALA A 139 12.95 -4.69 16.05
N ALA A 140 12.72 -3.47 16.59
CA ALA A 140 13.51 -2.29 16.23
C ALA A 140 13.81 -1.38 17.45
N PRO A 141 14.56 -1.86 18.44
CA PRO A 141 14.81 -1.10 19.67
C PRO A 141 15.53 0.24 19.42
N ALA A 142 16.39 0.32 18.41
CA ALA A 142 17.07 1.56 18.03
C ALA A 142 16.10 2.63 17.50
N ALA A 143 15.15 2.25 16.66
CA ALA A 143 14.14 3.17 16.14
C ALA A 143 13.20 3.65 17.26
N VAL A 144 12.80 2.76 18.16
CA VAL A 144 11.99 3.08 19.35
C VAL A 144 12.72 4.09 20.24
N ALA A 145 14.00 3.84 20.55
CA ALA A 145 14.81 4.74 21.38
C ALA A 145 14.98 6.13 20.74
N ALA A 146 15.18 6.20 19.42
CA ALA A 146 15.29 7.46 18.70
C ALA A 146 14.00 8.28 18.77
N GLU A 147 12.85 7.66 18.50
CA GLU A 147 11.55 8.33 18.54
C GLU A 147 11.15 8.71 19.98
N GLN A 148 11.49 7.89 20.98
CA GLN A 148 11.31 8.21 22.39
C GLN A 148 12.12 9.47 22.79
N SER A 149 13.38 9.55 22.37
CA SER A 149 14.24 10.70 22.63
C SER A 149 13.70 11.96 21.96
N LEU A 150 13.21 11.85 20.73
CA LEU A 150 12.61 12.96 20.00
C LEU A 150 11.31 13.44 20.66
N PHE A 151 10.45 12.54 21.10
CA PHE A 151 9.24 12.85 21.86
C PHE A 151 9.57 13.67 23.12
N GLN A 152 10.54 13.18 23.92
CA GLN A 152 10.97 13.87 25.13
C GLN A 152 11.58 15.25 24.84
N ALA A 153 12.36 15.37 23.76
CA ALA A 153 12.95 16.65 23.36
C ALA A 153 11.88 17.66 22.96
N ARG A 154 10.88 17.25 22.17
CA ARG A 154 9.75 18.10 21.77
C ARG A 154 8.88 18.48 22.97
N ALA A 155 8.59 17.54 23.86
CA ALA A 155 7.85 17.80 25.08
C ALA A 155 8.57 18.83 25.98
N ARG A 156 9.89 18.69 26.16
CA ARG A 156 10.69 19.68 26.91
C ARG A 156 10.67 21.05 26.27
N LYS A 157 10.82 21.12 24.96
CA LYS A 157 10.74 22.38 24.24
C LYS A 157 9.39 23.07 24.43
N LEU A 158 8.29 22.34 24.25
CA LEU A 158 6.95 22.88 24.48
C LEU A 158 6.76 23.38 25.93
N ALA A 159 7.27 22.62 26.91
CA ALA A 159 7.22 23.03 28.32
C ALA A 159 7.97 24.35 28.57
N GLN A 160 9.17 24.51 27.98
CA GLN A 160 9.94 25.75 28.06
C GLN A 160 9.21 26.93 27.40
N ASP A 161 8.65 26.73 26.21
CA ASP A 161 7.87 27.77 25.52
C ASP A 161 6.65 28.19 26.32
N ILE A 162 5.95 27.24 26.94
CA ILE A 162 4.82 27.47 27.84
C ILE A 162 5.27 28.24 29.10
N ASP A 163 6.39 27.86 29.71
CA ASP A 163 6.89 28.53 30.92
C ASP A 163 7.17 30.01 30.69
N VAL A 164 7.81 30.35 29.57
CA VAL A 164 8.03 31.76 29.17
C VAL A 164 6.70 32.53 29.07
N ILE A 165 5.68 31.94 28.42
CA ILE A 165 4.37 32.59 28.29
C ILE A 165 3.68 32.76 29.65
N VAL A 166 3.78 31.74 30.52
CA VAL A 166 3.22 31.78 31.88
C VAL A 166 3.89 32.87 32.71
N GLN A 167 5.23 33.01 32.63
CA GLN A 167 5.95 34.09 33.32
C GLN A 167 5.51 35.47 32.83
N GLN A 168 5.36 35.63 31.50
CA GLN A 168 4.84 36.90 30.94
C GLN A 168 3.41 37.19 31.43
N SER A 169 2.53 36.16 31.45
CA SER A 169 1.16 36.32 31.98
C SER A 169 1.17 36.72 33.44
N THR A 170 2.04 36.09 34.26
CA THR A 170 2.18 36.41 35.70
C THR A 170 2.66 37.84 35.91
N GLN A 171 3.63 38.31 35.13
CA GLN A 171 4.06 39.70 35.15
C GLN A 171 2.91 40.65 34.85
N ARG A 172 2.12 40.41 33.78
CA ARG A 172 0.97 41.25 33.43
C ARG A 172 -0.12 41.24 34.51
N ARG A 173 -0.31 40.12 35.21
CA ARG A 173 -1.24 40.06 36.36
C ARG A 173 -0.74 40.92 37.52
N SER A 174 0.55 40.91 37.82
CA SER A 174 1.12 41.78 38.85
C SER A 174 0.99 43.26 38.50
N GLU A 175 1.24 43.63 37.22
CA GLU A 175 1.01 45.01 36.73
C GLU A 175 -0.47 45.39 36.87
N LEU A 176 -1.41 44.52 36.55
CA LEU A 176 -2.84 44.75 36.69
C LEU A 176 -3.23 45.04 38.14
N GLU A 177 -2.72 44.24 39.10
CA GLU A 177 -2.98 44.45 40.52
C GLU A 177 -2.42 45.80 41.02
N GLU A 178 -1.23 46.21 40.57
CA GLU A 178 -0.65 47.50 40.85
C GLU A 178 -1.55 48.65 40.32
N TYR A 179 -1.98 48.56 39.06
CA TYR A 179 -2.89 49.59 38.49
C TYR A 179 -4.27 49.62 39.17
N LYS A 180 -4.80 48.46 39.59
CA LYS A 180 -6.03 48.40 40.40
C LYS A 180 -5.87 49.13 41.73
N ALA A 181 -4.78 48.85 42.46
CA ALA A 181 -4.49 49.54 43.72
C ALA A 181 -4.34 51.03 43.53
N THR A 182 -3.67 51.46 42.48
CA THR A 182 -3.51 52.87 42.09
C THR A 182 -4.86 53.51 41.75
N SER A 183 -5.69 52.84 40.96
CA SER A 183 -7.03 53.30 40.60
C SER A 183 -7.95 53.51 41.83
N VAL A 184 -7.91 52.54 42.78
CA VAL A 184 -8.64 52.62 44.05
C VAL A 184 -8.17 53.83 44.87
N LYS A 185 -6.85 54.05 45.02
CA LYS A 185 -6.26 55.20 45.71
C LYS A 185 -6.72 56.55 45.09
N LEU A 186 -6.59 56.69 43.75
CA LEU A 186 -6.97 57.87 43.01
C LEU A 186 -8.47 58.13 43.11
N THR A 187 -9.31 57.09 43.04
CA THR A 187 -10.77 57.21 43.21
C THR A 187 -11.12 57.76 44.58
N ASN A 188 -10.50 57.24 45.63
CA ASN A 188 -10.74 57.72 46.99
C ASN A 188 -10.26 59.15 47.18
N THR A 189 -9.09 59.50 46.67
CA THR A 189 -8.55 60.84 46.70
C THR A 189 -9.44 61.84 45.94
N LEU A 190 -9.87 61.45 44.73
CA LEU A 190 -10.77 62.33 43.92
C LEU A 190 -12.12 62.56 44.62
N LYS A 191 -12.66 61.55 45.28
CA LYS A 191 -13.90 61.64 46.05
C LYS A 191 -13.77 62.66 47.20
N LEU A 192 -12.62 62.72 47.89
CA LEU A 192 -12.34 63.71 48.93
C LEU A 192 -12.20 65.12 48.32
N LEU A 193 -11.46 65.21 47.23
CA LEU A 193 -11.24 66.46 46.52
C LEU A 193 -12.54 67.07 45.93
N GLN A 194 -13.45 66.22 45.44
CA GLN A 194 -14.77 66.60 45.00
C GLN A 194 -15.62 67.25 46.16
N ARG A 195 -15.54 66.58 47.37
CA ARG A 195 -16.22 67.19 48.55
C ARG A 195 -15.64 68.52 48.95
N GLU A 196 -14.31 68.68 48.89
CA GLU A 196 -13.62 69.92 49.15
C GLU A 196 -14.05 71.03 48.15
N LEU A 197 -14.14 70.62 46.85
CA LEU A 197 -14.63 71.53 45.78
C LEU A 197 -16.07 72.02 46.07
N ASP A 198 -16.98 71.08 46.44
CA ASP A 198 -18.38 71.44 46.77
C ASP A 198 -18.46 72.36 47.92
N LEU A 199 -17.66 72.19 48.98
CA LEU A 199 -17.61 73.06 50.14
C LEU A 199 -17.05 74.41 49.75
N THR A 200 -15.93 74.48 49.03
CA THR A 200 -15.31 75.73 48.57
C THR A 200 -16.21 76.52 47.61
N GLN A 201 -16.96 75.82 46.75
CA GLN A 201 -17.94 76.46 45.87
C GLN A 201 -19.08 77.13 46.67
N LYS A 202 -19.55 76.50 47.76
CA LYS A 202 -20.54 77.10 48.67
C LYS A 202 -19.98 78.32 49.37
N LEU A 203 -18.73 78.29 49.88
CA LEU A 203 -18.08 79.40 50.54
C LEU A 203 -17.76 80.58 49.58
N TYR A 204 -17.40 80.27 48.33
CA TYR A 204 -17.23 81.26 47.27
C TYR A 204 -18.55 81.94 46.95
N ASN A 205 -19.66 81.26 46.85
CA ASN A 205 -20.98 81.86 46.67
C ASN A 205 -21.40 82.74 47.80
N GLN A 206 -20.90 82.44 49.03
CA GLN A 206 -21.06 83.29 50.21
C GLN A 206 -20.04 84.41 50.31
N LYS A 207 -19.14 84.63 49.34
CA LYS A 207 -18.06 85.59 49.27
C LYS A 207 -17.04 85.42 50.44
N VAL A 208 -16.87 84.24 51.01
CA VAL A 208 -15.94 84.01 52.13
C VAL A 208 -14.54 83.69 51.61
N VAL A 209 -14.43 83.03 50.41
CA VAL A 209 -13.15 82.65 49.80
C VAL A 209 -12.99 83.37 48.45
N PRO A 210 -11.74 83.66 48.00
CA PRO A 210 -11.46 84.19 46.69
C PRO A 210 -11.59 83.17 45.56
N GLU A 211 -11.91 83.62 44.35
CA GLU A 211 -12.08 82.81 43.14
C GLU A 211 -10.83 81.99 42.79
N ILE A 212 -9.66 82.52 43.06
CA ILE A 212 -8.40 81.81 42.80
C ILE A 212 -8.28 80.53 43.59
N GLU A 213 -8.85 80.43 44.78
CA GLU A 213 -8.85 79.19 45.57
C GLU A 213 -9.80 78.11 44.99
N LEU A 214 -10.95 78.52 44.51
CA LEU A 214 -11.90 77.64 43.82
C LEU A 214 -11.24 77.07 42.54
N LEU A 215 -10.62 77.87 41.69
CA LEU A 215 -9.93 77.47 40.47
C LEU A 215 -8.76 76.59 40.79
N ARG A 216 -8.05 76.78 41.90
CA ARG A 216 -6.96 75.85 42.34
C ARG A 216 -7.49 74.46 42.60
N ILE A 217 -8.58 74.33 43.33
CA ILE A 217 -9.17 72.99 43.67
C ILE A 217 -9.77 72.39 42.42
N GLN A 218 -10.43 73.19 41.54
CA GLN A 218 -10.94 72.67 40.23
C GLN A 218 -9.82 72.06 39.38
N ARG A 219 -8.69 72.72 39.24
CA ARG A 219 -7.54 72.22 38.53
C ARG A 219 -7.00 70.89 39.13
N GLN A 220 -6.88 70.84 40.48
CA GLN A 220 -6.46 69.67 41.17
C GLN A 220 -7.41 68.45 40.94
N ALA A 221 -8.73 68.69 40.97
CA ALA A 221 -9.73 67.67 40.68
C ALA A 221 -9.63 67.19 39.22
N THR A 222 -9.43 68.09 38.28
CA THR A 222 -9.25 67.74 36.86
C THR A 222 -7.96 66.90 36.64
N ASP A 223 -6.85 67.29 37.26
CA ASP A 223 -5.58 66.61 37.19
C ASP A 223 -5.70 65.21 37.79
N MET A 224 -6.37 65.04 38.93
CA MET A 224 -6.62 63.80 39.61
C MET A 224 -7.51 62.84 38.76
N GLN A 225 -8.55 63.42 38.12
CA GLN A 225 -9.40 62.67 37.18
C GLN A 225 -8.60 62.16 36.00
N GLY A 226 -7.73 63.00 35.40
CA GLY A 226 -6.86 62.60 34.32
C GLY A 226 -5.92 61.41 34.71
N GLN A 227 -5.34 61.51 35.93
CA GLN A 227 -4.50 60.35 36.46
C GLN A 227 -5.30 59.07 36.64
N LEU A 228 -6.57 59.16 37.14
CA LEU A 228 -7.45 58.01 37.27
C LEU A 228 -7.77 57.39 35.91
N ASP A 229 -8.03 58.20 34.90
CA ASP A 229 -8.33 57.71 33.56
C ASP A 229 -7.10 57.01 32.92
N VAL A 230 -5.89 57.52 33.12
CA VAL A 230 -4.64 56.88 32.75
C VAL A 230 -4.47 55.54 33.46
N ALA A 231 -4.73 55.49 34.77
CA ALA A 231 -4.66 54.23 35.53
C ALA A 231 -5.66 53.19 35.00
N LYS A 232 -6.90 53.56 34.71
CA LYS A 232 -7.92 52.70 34.11
C LYS A 232 -7.51 52.21 32.72
N ALA A 233 -6.95 53.06 31.88
CA ALA A 233 -6.43 52.67 30.57
C ALA A 233 -5.27 51.68 30.69
N SER A 234 -4.39 51.85 31.70
CA SER A 234 -3.30 50.92 32.00
C SER A 234 -3.80 49.57 32.47
N MET A 235 -4.87 49.51 33.29
CA MET A 235 -5.55 48.28 33.67
C MET A 235 -6.07 47.53 32.44
N ALA A 236 -6.80 48.19 31.55
CA ALA A 236 -7.33 47.59 30.34
C ALA A 236 -6.21 47.02 29.43
N LYS A 237 -5.08 47.77 29.34
CA LYS A 237 -3.88 47.28 28.61
C LYS A 237 -3.28 46.04 29.24
N ALA A 238 -3.17 45.96 30.56
CA ALA A 238 -2.66 44.83 31.28
C ALA A 238 -3.60 43.60 31.10
N GLU A 239 -4.92 43.76 31.17
CA GLU A 239 -5.93 42.74 30.92
C GLU A 239 -5.83 42.19 29.50
N ALA A 240 -5.72 43.06 28.49
CA ALA A 240 -5.50 42.64 27.10
C ALA A 240 -4.20 41.86 26.94
N GLY A 241 -3.13 42.23 27.64
CA GLY A 241 -1.87 41.51 27.65
C GLY A 241 -1.98 40.07 28.26
N ILE A 242 -2.82 39.91 29.29
CA ILE A 242 -3.10 38.58 29.86
C ILE A 242 -3.85 37.71 28.84
N GLN A 243 -4.88 38.23 28.19
CA GLN A 243 -5.63 37.50 27.16
C GLN A 243 -4.75 37.12 25.97
N GLU A 244 -3.84 38.04 25.57
CA GLU A 244 -2.87 37.76 24.53
C GLU A 244 -1.95 36.57 24.92
N ALA A 245 -1.43 36.53 26.15
CA ALA A 245 -0.60 35.47 26.66
C ALA A 245 -1.38 34.10 26.69
N GLU A 246 -2.65 34.13 27.13
CA GLU A 246 -3.51 32.95 27.12
C GLU A 246 -3.76 32.43 25.68
N SER A 247 -3.99 33.35 24.73
CA SER A 247 -4.13 32.98 23.32
C SER A 247 -2.83 32.38 22.73
N ARG A 248 -1.67 32.96 23.07
CA ARG A 248 -0.36 32.41 22.66
C ARG A 248 -0.12 31.03 23.21
N LEU A 249 -0.52 30.75 24.44
CA LEU A 249 -0.41 29.43 25.07
C LEU A 249 -1.25 28.42 24.32
N GLN A 250 -2.50 28.72 23.99
CA GLN A 250 -3.37 27.83 23.20
C GLN A 250 -2.80 27.61 21.80
N ASN A 251 -2.32 28.64 21.15
CA ASN A 251 -1.72 28.57 19.83
C ASN A 251 -0.46 27.69 19.82
N ALA A 252 0.42 27.81 20.83
CA ALA A 252 1.61 26.96 20.92
C ALA A 252 1.26 25.47 20.98
N LYS A 253 0.26 25.11 21.79
CA LYS A 253 -0.25 23.73 21.87
C LYS A 253 -0.93 23.28 20.57
N ALA A 254 -1.75 24.15 19.97
CA ALA A 254 -2.46 23.85 18.73
C ALA A 254 -1.50 23.65 17.55
N THR A 255 -0.47 24.48 17.45
CA THR A 255 0.55 24.39 16.40
C THR A 255 1.30 23.05 16.48
N LEU A 256 1.72 22.63 17.67
CA LEU A 256 2.39 21.33 17.83
C LEU A 256 1.47 20.17 17.40
N ARG A 257 0.19 20.21 17.79
CA ARG A 257 -0.78 19.18 17.41
C ARG A 257 -1.03 19.17 15.90
N ALA A 258 -1.24 20.34 15.29
CA ALA A 258 -1.46 20.44 13.85
C ALA A 258 -0.28 19.91 13.03
N GLN A 259 0.96 20.20 13.45
CA GLN A 259 2.17 19.64 12.85
C GLN A 259 2.23 18.12 13.02
N ALA A 260 1.89 17.62 14.22
CA ALA A 260 1.86 16.18 14.46
C ALA A 260 0.78 15.48 13.61
N ASP A 261 -0.40 16.07 13.43
CA ASP A 261 -1.48 15.56 12.60
C ASP A 261 -1.08 15.49 11.12
N GLU A 262 -0.43 16.54 10.60
CA GLU A 262 0.05 16.58 9.22
C GLU A 262 1.12 15.51 8.97
N ASP A 263 2.13 15.41 9.86
CA ASP A 263 3.17 14.42 9.77
C ASP A 263 2.63 13.00 9.96
N LEU A 264 1.61 12.83 10.82
CA LEU A 264 0.92 11.55 11.04
C LEU A 264 0.23 11.07 9.78
N ALA A 265 -0.50 11.95 9.10
CA ALA A 265 -1.18 11.61 7.85
C ALA A 265 -0.18 11.14 6.78
N LYS A 266 0.95 11.83 6.63
CA LYS A 266 2.04 11.44 5.71
C LYS A 266 2.63 10.10 6.11
N SER A 267 3.00 9.95 7.38
CA SER A 267 3.65 8.72 7.87
C SER A 267 2.76 7.49 7.82
N ARG A 268 1.44 7.64 7.99
CA ARG A 268 0.47 6.55 7.78
C ARG A 268 0.38 6.14 6.31
N GLY A 269 0.42 7.11 5.39
CA GLY A 269 0.49 6.82 3.95
C GLY A 269 1.76 6.05 3.59
N ASP A 270 2.92 6.51 4.07
CA ASP A 270 4.19 5.82 3.86
C ASP A 270 4.19 4.40 4.44
N LEU A 271 3.60 4.22 5.63
CA LEU A 271 3.49 2.91 6.27
C LEU A 271 2.66 1.94 5.42
N ALA A 272 1.52 2.39 4.88
CA ALA A 272 0.67 1.58 4.02
C ALA A 272 1.40 1.16 2.73
N VAL A 273 2.17 2.06 2.11
CA VAL A 273 3.00 1.74 0.94
C VAL A 273 4.08 0.71 1.30
N LEU A 274 4.75 0.87 2.44
CA LEU A 274 5.77 -0.09 2.89
C LEU A 274 5.17 -1.47 3.19
N GLU A 275 3.96 -1.54 3.74
CA GLU A 275 3.27 -2.80 3.98
C GLU A 275 2.92 -3.54 2.68
N GLU A 276 2.52 -2.82 1.65
CA GLU A 276 2.27 -3.40 0.33
C GLU A 276 3.58 -3.84 -0.36
N ASN A 277 4.64 -3.04 -0.23
CA ASN A 277 5.96 -3.41 -0.73
C ASN A 277 6.50 -4.67 -0.04
N ILE A 278 6.25 -4.86 1.26
CA ILE A 278 6.62 -6.09 1.97
C ILE A 278 5.90 -7.31 1.40
N LYS A 279 4.61 -7.21 1.05
CA LYS A 279 3.87 -8.32 0.41
C LYS A 279 4.51 -8.68 -0.92
N SER A 280 4.77 -7.67 -1.76
CA SER A 280 5.43 -7.87 -3.05
C SER A 280 6.84 -8.46 -2.92
N ALA A 281 7.64 -7.97 -1.97
CA ALA A 281 8.98 -8.49 -1.71
C ALA A 281 8.96 -9.93 -1.16
N LYS A 282 8.01 -10.26 -0.27
CA LYS A 282 7.79 -11.63 0.22
C LYS A 282 7.42 -12.57 -0.92
N ASP A 283 6.56 -12.16 -1.83
CA ASP A 283 6.17 -12.97 -2.99
C ASP A 283 7.35 -13.21 -3.92
N ARG A 284 8.25 -12.23 -4.10
CA ARG A 284 9.49 -12.42 -4.87
C ARG A 284 10.41 -13.44 -4.21
N VAL A 285 10.63 -13.33 -2.90
CA VAL A 285 11.42 -14.31 -2.14
C VAL A 285 10.79 -15.71 -2.22
N PHE A 286 9.46 -15.81 -2.13
CA PHE A 286 8.77 -17.09 -2.26
C PHE A 286 8.91 -17.72 -3.66
N ARG A 287 8.87 -16.90 -4.72
CA ARG A 287 9.09 -17.35 -6.11
C ARG A 287 10.54 -17.73 -6.42
N ALA A 288 11.50 -17.35 -5.59
CA ALA A 288 12.88 -17.83 -5.72
C ALA A 288 12.99 -19.35 -5.46
N GLU A 289 12.03 -19.95 -4.77
CA GLU A 289 11.87 -21.40 -4.73
C GLU A 289 11.02 -21.89 -5.92
N MET A 290 11.65 -22.48 -6.92
CA MET A 290 10.96 -23.04 -8.05
C MET A 290 10.31 -24.37 -7.68
N LYS A 291 8.98 -24.40 -7.68
CA LYS A 291 8.17 -25.58 -7.32
C LYS A 291 7.54 -26.21 -8.56
N SER A 292 7.41 -27.51 -8.55
CA SER A 292 6.69 -28.23 -9.60
C SER A 292 5.19 -27.94 -9.52
N ASP A 293 4.58 -27.50 -10.63
CA ASP A 293 3.14 -27.25 -10.71
C ASP A 293 2.31 -28.54 -10.80
N ARG A 294 2.91 -29.63 -11.28
CA ARG A 294 2.24 -30.95 -11.47
C ARG A 294 3.13 -32.08 -11.02
N LYS A 295 2.51 -33.26 -10.81
CA LYS A 295 3.24 -34.51 -10.68
C LYS A 295 3.84 -34.85 -12.05
N SER A 296 5.16 -34.84 -12.16
CA SER A 296 5.91 -35.18 -13.38
C SER A 296 6.71 -36.47 -13.16
N THR A 297 6.72 -37.30 -14.17
CA THR A 297 7.45 -38.60 -14.14
C THR A 297 8.85 -38.53 -14.71
N ARG A 298 9.28 -37.38 -15.26
CA ARG A 298 10.62 -37.21 -15.85
C ARG A 298 11.04 -35.76 -15.88
N LEU A 299 12.12 -35.45 -15.21
CA LEU A 299 12.87 -34.22 -15.45
C LEU A 299 13.85 -34.44 -16.61
N ASN A 300 13.84 -33.53 -17.58
CA ASN A 300 14.85 -33.50 -18.63
C ASN A 300 15.47 -32.06 -18.60
N SER A 301 16.72 -31.95 -18.25
CA SER A 301 17.44 -30.69 -18.29
C SER A 301 18.03 -30.51 -19.68
N SER A 302 17.37 -29.76 -20.54
CA SER A 302 18.01 -29.29 -21.78
C SER A 302 18.95 -28.13 -21.47
N HIS A 303 20.23 -28.38 -21.37
CA HIS A 303 21.30 -27.41 -21.15
C HIS A 303 21.56 -26.43 -22.32
N SER A 304 20.67 -26.31 -23.30
CA SER A 304 20.96 -25.62 -24.55
C SER A 304 20.47 -24.17 -24.65
N GLN A 305 20.03 -23.53 -23.56
CA GLN A 305 19.65 -22.11 -23.61
C GLN A 305 20.05 -21.37 -22.33
N ILE A 306 21.35 -21.24 -22.09
CA ILE A 306 21.90 -20.19 -21.26
C ILE A 306 22.88 -19.41 -22.13
N SER A 307 22.41 -18.40 -22.77
CA SER A 307 23.20 -17.33 -23.42
C SER A 307 22.95 -16.05 -22.67
#